data_a0b19bcc4ab376dca84b08b88069ac3b
#
_entry.id   a0b19bcc4ab376dca84b08b88069ac3b
#
_cell.length_a   1.000
_cell.length_b   1.000
_cell.length_c   1.000
_cell.angle_alpha   90.00
_cell.angle_beta   90.00
_cell.angle_gamma   90.00
#
_symmetry.space_group_name_H-M   'P 1'
#
loop_
_entity.id
_entity.type
_entity.pdbx_description
1 polymer ?
#
loop_
_entity_poly.entity_id
_entity_poly.type
_entity_poly.pdbx_seq_one_letter_code
_entity_poly.pdbx_strand_id
1 'polypeptide(L)'
;MTVSGVSVAMGTRELRTTLRAVVQRVVEGTPVVVLKDGQPLAVMIQHEEAERWRRIENSLAALHAMNIYPEALNDPSELADLANLPTPDYATIRRLTAEPRAILSPLRTIGVSDARAAFATLIEEVAQGRVRTIVARGHLAVAIIPAAEYDRLRALARAVSWFRGAGLDLAAASEQQVIDFVRTRREQTGGAQQQAAG
;
A
#
# COMPACT_ATOMS: atom_id res chain seq x y z
N MET A 1 -9.63 -8.95 -8.03
CA MET A 1 -9.33 -7.86 -8.99
C MET A 1 -7.83 -7.85 -9.24
N THR A 2 -7.44 -8.33 -10.39
CA THR A 2 -6.05 -8.44 -10.83
C THR A 2 -5.53 -7.05 -11.15
N VAL A 3 -4.64 -6.50 -10.31
CA VAL A 3 -3.85 -5.32 -10.67
C VAL A 3 -2.74 -5.80 -11.60
N SER A 4 -3.12 -6.12 -12.83
CA SER A 4 -2.19 -6.28 -13.95
C SER A 4 -2.13 -4.96 -14.70
N GLY A 5 -1.79 -3.88 -13.99
CA GLY A 5 -1.65 -2.58 -14.60
C GLY A 5 -0.27 -2.47 -15.25
N VAL A 6 -0.23 -2.48 -16.57
CA VAL A 6 0.94 -1.99 -17.31
C VAL A 6 1.14 -0.53 -16.89
N SER A 7 2.16 -0.24 -16.12
CA SER A 7 2.53 1.14 -15.79
C SER A 7 3.10 1.82 -17.04
N VAL A 8 2.64 3.04 -17.28
CA VAL A 8 3.19 3.87 -18.37
C VAL A 8 4.30 4.74 -17.79
N ALA A 9 5.49 4.71 -18.39
CA ALA A 9 6.60 5.56 -17.99
C ALA A 9 6.66 6.83 -18.87
N MET A 10 6.74 8.00 -18.27
CA MET A 10 6.74 9.30 -18.97
C MET A 10 7.77 10.25 -18.36
N GLY A 11 8.44 11.00 -19.21
CA GLY A 11 9.38 12.04 -18.77
C GLY A 11 8.67 13.27 -18.18
N THR A 12 9.32 14.00 -17.26
CA THR A 12 8.76 15.19 -16.61
C THR A 12 8.30 16.27 -17.59
N ARG A 13 9.03 16.47 -18.71
CA ARG A 13 8.66 17.44 -19.73
C ARG A 13 7.36 17.07 -20.45
N GLU A 14 7.22 15.81 -20.82
CA GLU A 14 6.03 15.28 -21.48
C GLU A 14 4.82 15.36 -20.54
N LEU A 15 4.98 14.91 -19.30
CA LEU A 15 3.95 14.95 -18.26
C LEU A 15 3.44 16.38 -18.02
N ARG A 16 4.32 17.37 -17.96
CA ARG A 16 3.94 18.77 -17.77
C ARG A 16 3.00 19.26 -18.86
N THR A 17 3.22 18.84 -20.11
CA THR A 17 2.37 19.25 -21.26
C THR A 17 1.04 18.52 -21.30
N THR A 18 1.01 17.26 -20.89
CA THR A 18 -0.14 16.37 -21.00
C THR A 18 -0.80 16.05 -19.65
N LEU A 19 -0.46 16.78 -18.57
CA LEU A 19 -0.83 16.45 -17.18
C LEU A 19 -2.32 16.14 -17.01
N ARG A 20 -3.21 16.91 -17.66
CA ARG A 20 -4.66 16.69 -17.58
C ARG A 20 -5.09 15.31 -18.12
N ALA A 21 -4.52 14.92 -19.26
CA ALA A 21 -4.78 13.60 -19.85
C ALA A 21 -4.18 12.48 -19.01
N VAL A 22 -3.01 12.72 -18.41
CA VAL A 22 -2.37 11.76 -17.51
C VAL A 22 -3.17 11.58 -16.24
N VAL A 23 -3.66 12.65 -15.61
CA VAL A 23 -4.56 12.57 -14.43
C VAL A 23 -5.78 11.74 -14.76
N GLN A 24 -6.39 11.94 -15.94
CA GLN A 24 -7.55 11.13 -16.36
C GLN A 24 -7.18 9.65 -16.49
N ARG A 25 -6.06 9.32 -17.12
CA ARG A 25 -5.57 7.93 -17.26
C ARG A 25 -5.32 7.27 -15.90
N VAL A 26 -4.75 8.00 -14.95
CA VAL A 26 -4.52 7.49 -13.59
C VAL A 26 -5.84 7.23 -12.88
N VAL A 27 -6.82 8.13 -13.01
CA VAL A 27 -8.18 7.94 -12.47
C VAL A 27 -8.87 6.70 -13.07
N GLU A 28 -8.56 6.35 -14.31
CA GLU A 28 -9.03 5.13 -14.97
C GLU A 28 -8.28 3.86 -14.54
N GLY A 29 -7.33 3.97 -13.60
CA GLY A 29 -6.66 2.82 -12.98
C GLY A 29 -5.30 2.47 -13.56
N THR A 30 -4.71 3.33 -14.40
CA THR A 30 -3.37 3.10 -14.96
C THR A 30 -2.32 3.93 -14.21
N PRO A 31 -1.45 3.33 -13.38
CA PRO A 31 -0.35 4.05 -12.75
C PRO A 31 0.62 4.63 -13.79
N VAL A 32 1.14 5.83 -13.50
CA VAL A 32 2.12 6.49 -14.37
C VAL A 32 3.41 6.73 -13.61
N VAL A 33 4.50 6.15 -14.10
CA VAL A 33 5.85 6.34 -13.56
C VAL A 33 6.45 7.61 -14.14
N VAL A 34 6.86 8.52 -13.28
CA VAL A 34 7.51 9.78 -13.65
C VAL A 34 9.01 9.57 -13.71
N LEU A 35 9.58 9.79 -14.90
CA LEU A 35 11.02 9.65 -15.12
C LEU A 35 11.68 11.03 -15.16
N LYS A 36 12.88 11.13 -14.54
CA LYS A 36 13.83 12.21 -14.74
C LYS A 36 15.17 11.60 -15.13
N ASP A 37 15.71 12.01 -16.26
CA ASP A 37 16.96 11.48 -16.81
C ASP A 37 16.99 9.95 -16.91
N GLY A 38 15.84 9.36 -17.29
CA GLY A 38 15.65 7.92 -17.42
C GLY A 38 15.46 7.16 -16.10
N GLN A 39 15.53 7.83 -14.95
CA GLN A 39 15.36 7.20 -13.63
C GLN A 39 13.95 7.45 -13.08
N PRO A 40 13.30 6.44 -12.47
CA PRO A 40 12.02 6.61 -11.82
C PRO A 40 12.16 7.43 -10.55
N LEU A 41 11.47 8.57 -10.47
CA LEU A 41 11.46 9.45 -9.29
C LEU A 41 10.17 9.35 -8.49
N ALA A 42 9.05 9.30 -9.18
CA ALA A 42 7.74 9.30 -8.56
C ALA A 42 6.78 8.39 -9.33
N VAL A 43 5.67 8.04 -8.71
CA VAL A 43 4.56 7.34 -9.36
C VAL A 43 3.26 8.06 -9.05
N MET A 44 2.44 8.26 -10.07
CA MET A 44 1.09 8.78 -9.97
C MET A 44 0.13 7.59 -9.91
N ILE A 45 -0.66 7.51 -8.84
CA ILE A 45 -1.67 6.47 -8.61
C ILE A 45 -3.01 7.09 -8.26
N GLN A 46 -4.09 6.32 -8.35
CA GLN A 46 -5.39 6.78 -7.84
C GLN A 46 -5.28 7.16 -6.37
N HIS A 47 -5.94 8.26 -5.97
CA HIS A 47 -5.97 8.65 -4.56
C HIS A 47 -6.55 7.54 -3.67
N GLU A 48 -7.59 6.87 -4.12
CA GLU A 48 -8.22 5.76 -3.41
C GLU A 48 -7.27 4.57 -3.20
N GLU A 49 -6.39 4.31 -4.16
CA GLU A 49 -5.34 3.31 -4.02
C GLU A 49 -4.33 3.69 -2.93
N ALA A 50 -3.88 4.96 -2.91
CA ALA A 50 -3.00 5.45 -1.87
C ALA A 50 -3.64 5.37 -0.47
N GLU A 51 -4.92 5.73 -0.35
CA GLU A 51 -5.68 5.61 0.90
C GLU A 51 -5.85 4.15 1.33
N ARG A 52 -6.06 3.26 0.40
CA ARG A 52 -6.12 1.82 0.67
C ARG A 52 -4.80 1.31 1.26
N TRP A 53 -3.67 1.71 0.69
CA TRP A 53 -2.34 1.37 1.18
C TRP A 53 -2.10 1.90 2.58
N ARG A 54 -2.49 3.15 2.83
CA ARG A 54 -2.39 3.77 4.16
C ARG A 54 -3.17 2.98 5.22
N ARG A 55 -4.38 2.53 4.88
CA ARG A 55 -5.18 1.69 5.80
C ARG A 55 -4.49 0.37 6.11
N ILE A 56 -3.96 -0.32 5.12
CA ILE A 56 -3.19 -1.55 5.32
C ILE A 56 -2.01 -1.32 6.26
N GLU A 57 -1.26 -0.25 6.05
CA GLU A 57 -0.12 0.09 6.91
C GLU A 57 -0.52 0.39 8.35
N ASN A 58 -1.59 1.16 8.54
CA ASN A 58 -2.11 1.44 9.88
C ASN A 58 -2.52 0.15 10.61
N SER A 59 -3.22 -0.75 9.93
CA SER A 59 -3.62 -2.05 10.48
C SER A 59 -2.41 -2.90 10.88
N LEU A 60 -1.37 -2.92 10.06
CA LEU A 60 -0.13 -3.64 10.37
C LEU A 60 0.67 -2.97 11.48
N ALA A 61 0.68 -1.64 11.54
CA ALA A 61 1.33 -0.89 12.63
C ALA A 61 0.65 -1.16 13.98
N ALA A 62 -0.68 -1.28 14.00
CA ALA A 62 -1.43 -1.64 15.20
C ALA A 62 -1.06 -3.05 15.68
N LEU A 63 -1.00 -4.04 14.78
CA LEU A 63 -0.55 -5.40 15.11
C LEU A 63 0.88 -5.39 15.67
N HIS A 64 1.77 -4.58 15.07
CA HIS A 64 3.14 -4.43 15.53
C HIS A 64 3.22 -3.83 16.95
N ALA A 65 2.49 -2.75 17.21
CA ALA A 65 2.47 -2.08 18.51
C ALA A 65 1.97 -2.97 19.64
N MET A 66 1.07 -3.90 19.32
CA MET A 66 0.53 -4.86 20.29
C MET A 66 1.40 -6.11 20.47
N ASN A 67 2.54 -6.19 19.79
CA ASN A 67 3.39 -7.39 19.73
C ASN A 67 2.60 -8.65 19.34
N ILE A 68 1.50 -8.50 18.62
CA ILE A 68 0.68 -9.57 18.08
C ILE A 68 1.27 -9.94 16.72
N TYR A 69 2.48 -10.53 16.73
CA TYR A 69 2.98 -11.16 15.53
C TYR A 69 2.35 -12.52 15.40
N PRO A 70 1.92 -12.86 14.21
CA PRO A 70 1.40 -14.19 13.92
C PRO A 70 2.51 -15.26 13.84
N GLU A 71 3.58 -15.12 14.64
CA GLU A 71 4.53 -16.23 14.83
C GLU A 71 3.81 -17.48 15.35
N ALA A 72 2.68 -17.28 16.06
CA ALA A 72 1.77 -18.35 16.45
C ALA A 72 0.93 -18.92 15.28
N LEU A 73 0.89 -18.25 14.11
CA LEU A 73 0.27 -18.79 12.90
C LEU A 73 1.26 -19.65 12.08
N ASN A 74 2.46 -19.87 12.59
CA ASN A 74 3.48 -20.70 11.95
C ASN A 74 3.35 -22.20 12.29
N ASP A 75 2.25 -22.63 12.86
CA ASP A 75 2.02 -24.07 12.98
C ASP A 75 1.67 -24.65 11.59
N PRO A 76 2.57 -25.48 11.01
CA PRO A 76 2.35 -26.08 9.70
C PRO A 76 1.09 -26.92 9.62
N SER A 77 0.59 -27.44 10.75
CA SER A 77 -0.58 -28.33 10.80
C SER A 77 -1.88 -27.57 10.59
N GLU A 78 -1.99 -26.30 11.00
CA GLU A 78 -3.17 -25.48 10.75
C GLU A 78 -3.17 -24.85 9.36
N LEU A 79 -2.00 -24.68 8.77
CA LEU A 79 -1.85 -24.23 7.38
C LEU A 79 -2.22 -25.33 6.37
N ALA A 80 -2.38 -26.60 6.80
CA ALA A 80 -2.73 -27.68 5.89
C ALA A 80 -4.09 -27.49 5.22
N ASP A 81 -5.07 -26.90 5.93
CA ASP A 81 -6.38 -26.54 5.37
C ASP A 81 -6.34 -25.26 4.51
N LEU A 82 -5.28 -24.47 4.66
CA LEU A 82 -4.97 -23.28 3.87
C LEU A 82 -3.85 -23.55 2.85
N ALA A 83 -3.54 -24.82 2.58
CA ALA A 83 -2.37 -25.30 1.84
C ALA A 83 -2.19 -24.74 0.43
N ASN A 84 -3.18 -24.03 -0.11
CA ASN A 84 -3.12 -23.36 -1.40
C ASN A 84 -2.87 -21.85 -1.30
N LEU A 85 -2.69 -21.30 -0.09
CA LEU A 85 -2.44 -19.87 0.09
C LEU A 85 -0.96 -19.63 0.37
N PRO A 86 -0.36 -18.60 -0.27
CA PRO A 86 1.03 -18.28 -0.02
C PRO A 86 1.22 -17.87 1.45
N THR A 87 2.17 -18.50 2.13
CA THR A 87 2.54 -18.13 3.49
C THR A 87 2.92 -16.66 3.57
N PRO A 88 2.44 -15.90 4.57
CA PRO A 88 2.82 -14.51 4.74
C PRO A 88 4.33 -14.42 4.97
N ASP A 89 4.98 -13.55 4.25
CA ASP A 89 6.38 -13.21 4.51
C ASP A 89 6.45 -12.18 5.65
N TYR A 90 6.38 -12.64 6.88
CA TYR A 90 6.43 -11.80 8.07
C TYR A 90 7.75 -11.03 8.22
N ALA A 91 8.86 -11.60 7.79
CA ALA A 91 10.14 -10.91 7.80
C ALA A 91 10.09 -9.69 6.86
N THR A 92 9.52 -9.86 5.69
CA THR A 92 9.28 -8.75 4.76
C THR A 92 8.28 -7.74 5.31
N ILE A 93 7.15 -8.19 5.88
CA ILE A 93 6.16 -7.28 6.51
C ILE A 93 6.86 -6.47 7.61
N ARG A 94 7.55 -7.10 8.55
CA ARG A 94 8.27 -6.43 9.64
C ARG A 94 9.27 -5.41 9.11
N ARG A 95 10.10 -5.78 8.16
CA ARG A 95 11.08 -4.87 7.54
C ARG A 95 10.40 -3.67 6.86
N LEU A 96 9.35 -3.93 6.08
CA LEU A 96 8.63 -2.88 5.36
C LEU A 96 7.80 -1.97 6.28
N THR A 97 7.46 -2.44 7.49
CA THR A 97 6.71 -1.67 8.48
C THR A 97 7.56 -1.01 9.57
N ALA A 98 8.86 -1.22 9.61
CA ALA A 98 9.77 -0.68 10.63
C ALA A 98 10.15 0.80 10.43
N GLU A 99 10.06 1.33 9.21
CA GLU A 99 10.53 2.69 8.90
C GLU A 99 9.40 3.74 8.94
N PRO A 100 9.66 4.97 9.44
CA PRO A 100 8.70 6.09 9.39
C PRO A 100 8.36 6.47 7.94
N ARG A 101 7.10 6.84 7.64
CA ARG A 101 6.63 6.83 6.27
C ARG A 101 6.03 8.14 5.78
N ALA A 102 6.35 8.46 4.53
CA ALA A 102 5.85 9.63 3.82
C ALA A 102 4.32 9.61 3.63
N ILE A 103 3.72 8.42 3.48
CA ILE A 103 2.27 8.26 3.27
C ILE A 103 1.45 8.59 4.53
N LEU A 104 2.05 8.48 5.72
CA LEU A 104 1.39 8.88 6.98
C LEU A 104 1.37 10.40 7.18
N SER A 105 2.13 11.16 6.39
CA SER A 105 2.09 12.62 6.44
C SER A 105 0.76 13.14 5.88
N PRO A 106 0.19 14.23 6.43
CA PRO A 106 -1.04 14.79 5.89
C PRO A 106 -0.86 15.11 4.41
N LEU A 107 -1.75 14.55 3.59
CA LEU A 107 -1.71 14.73 2.14
C LEU A 107 -1.89 16.21 1.81
N ARG A 108 -0.84 16.82 1.22
CA ARG A 108 -0.95 18.18 0.72
C ARG A 108 -1.57 18.17 -0.66
N THR A 109 -2.64 18.94 -0.81
CA THR A 109 -3.41 18.99 -2.06
C THR A 109 -2.91 20.12 -2.97
N ILE A 110 -3.01 19.92 -4.27
CA ILE A 110 -2.69 20.90 -5.31
C ILE A 110 -3.68 20.77 -6.47
N GLY A 111 -4.14 21.88 -7.02
CA GLY A 111 -4.98 21.87 -8.22
C GLY A 111 -4.19 21.43 -9.47
N VAL A 112 -4.88 20.88 -10.48
CA VAL A 112 -4.22 20.44 -11.74
C VAL A 112 -3.44 21.57 -12.42
N SER A 113 -3.98 22.81 -12.43
CA SER A 113 -3.32 23.97 -13.04
C SER A 113 -2.03 24.34 -12.33
N ASP A 114 -2.07 24.38 -10.99
CA ASP A 114 -0.91 24.72 -10.16
C ASP A 114 0.14 23.60 -10.21
N ALA A 115 -0.32 22.33 -10.19
CA ALA A 115 0.56 21.20 -10.38
C ALA A 115 1.28 21.25 -11.73
N ARG A 116 0.60 21.66 -12.81
CA ARG A 116 1.21 21.84 -14.13
C ARG A 116 2.25 22.96 -14.12
N ALA A 117 1.95 24.08 -13.48
CA ALA A 117 2.86 25.24 -13.42
C ALA A 117 4.15 24.89 -12.65
N ALA A 118 4.03 24.20 -11.51
CA ALA A 118 5.14 23.86 -10.63
C ALA A 118 5.61 22.40 -10.76
N PHE A 119 5.34 21.71 -11.87
CA PHE A 119 5.47 20.24 -11.96
C PHE A 119 6.88 19.73 -11.63
N ALA A 120 7.92 20.39 -12.12
CA ALA A 120 9.31 19.98 -11.85
C ALA A 120 9.63 20.03 -10.34
N THR A 121 9.31 21.14 -9.68
CA THR A 121 9.49 21.33 -8.23
C THR A 121 8.63 20.31 -7.45
N LEU A 122 7.40 20.08 -7.89
CA LEU A 122 6.49 19.11 -7.29
C LEU A 122 7.11 17.71 -7.28
N ILE A 123 7.69 17.26 -8.41
CA ILE A 123 8.31 15.93 -8.51
C ILE A 123 9.59 15.84 -7.65
N GLU A 124 10.37 16.91 -7.57
CA GLU A 124 11.55 16.97 -6.70
C GLU A 124 11.16 16.88 -5.21
N GLU A 125 10.11 17.57 -4.80
CA GLU A 125 9.57 17.46 -3.44
C GLU A 125 9.06 16.05 -3.14
N VAL A 126 8.38 15.43 -4.10
CA VAL A 126 7.90 14.04 -3.95
C VAL A 126 9.09 13.08 -3.83
N ALA A 127 10.12 13.22 -4.65
CA ALA A 127 11.32 12.40 -4.56
C ALA A 127 12.03 12.50 -3.19
N GLN A 128 11.85 13.63 -2.49
CA GLN A 128 12.30 13.84 -1.11
C GLN A 128 11.36 13.28 -0.03
N GLY A 129 10.35 12.52 -0.42
CA GLY A 129 9.38 11.89 0.49
C GLY A 129 8.11 12.71 0.78
N ARG A 130 7.91 13.85 0.10
CA ARG A 130 6.73 14.71 0.30
C ARG A 130 5.59 14.29 -0.64
N VAL A 131 4.70 13.44 -0.16
CA VAL A 131 3.51 13.02 -0.93
C VAL A 131 2.62 14.23 -1.27
N ARG A 132 2.07 14.22 -2.47
CA ARG A 132 1.15 15.25 -2.99
C ARG A 132 -0.10 14.61 -3.56
N THR A 133 -1.24 15.26 -3.39
CA THR A 133 -2.50 14.82 -4.00
C THR A 133 -3.01 15.89 -4.96
N ILE A 134 -3.25 15.51 -6.21
CA ILE A 134 -3.86 16.38 -7.21
C ILE A 134 -5.37 16.34 -7.03
N VAL A 135 -5.96 17.53 -6.93
CA VAL A 135 -7.41 17.74 -6.93
C VAL A 135 -7.86 18.02 -8.37
N ALA A 136 -8.78 17.21 -8.85
CA ALA A 136 -9.43 17.41 -10.15
C ALA A 136 -10.94 17.48 -9.98
N ARG A 137 -11.58 18.50 -10.55
CA ARG A 137 -13.04 18.72 -10.46
C ARG A 137 -13.59 18.72 -9.03
N GLY A 138 -12.84 19.24 -8.07
CA GLY A 138 -13.24 19.31 -6.66
C GLY A 138 -13.04 18.02 -5.86
N HIS A 139 -12.51 16.95 -6.48
CA HIS A 139 -12.26 15.67 -5.81
C HIS A 139 -10.77 15.35 -5.74
N LEU A 140 -10.36 14.64 -4.69
CA LEU A 140 -9.02 14.06 -4.60
C LEU A 140 -8.92 12.96 -5.66
N ALA A 141 -8.07 13.15 -6.66
CA ALA A 141 -8.05 12.31 -7.84
C ALA A 141 -6.81 11.42 -7.92
N VAL A 142 -5.62 12.00 -7.75
CA VAL A 142 -4.34 11.34 -7.96
C VAL A 142 -3.38 11.64 -6.83
N ALA A 143 -2.80 10.61 -6.24
CA ALA A 143 -1.66 10.73 -5.35
C ALA A 143 -0.36 10.60 -6.14
N ILE A 144 0.63 11.44 -5.82
CA ILE A 144 1.99 11.36 -6.35
C ILE A 144 2.88 10.96 -5.18
N ILE A 145 3.51 9.81 -5.31
CA ILE A 145 4.36 9.20 -4.28
C ILE A 145 5.76 8.92 -4.81
N PRO A 146 6.79 8.84 -3.97
CA PRO A 146 8.14 8.44 -4.40
C PRO A 146 8.11 7.06 -5.08
N ALA A 147 8.92 6.85 -6.10
CA ALA A 147 8.98 5.56 -6.81
C ALA A 147 9.37 4.40 -5.87
N ALA A 148 10.38 4.62 -5.02
CA ALA A 148 10.80 3.63 -4.03
C ALA A 148 9.67 3.26 -3.05
N GLU A 149 8.83 4.24 -2.68
CA GLU A 149 7.68 4.00 -1.82
C GLU A 149 6.59 3.18 -2.53
N TYR A 150 6.35 3.44 -3.81
CA TYR A 150 5.43 2.63 -4.61
C TYR A 150 5.88 1.16 -4.69
N ASP A 151 7.17 0.92 -4.91
CA ASP A 151 7.71 -0.45 -4.96
C ASP A 151 7.59 -1.15 -3.60
N ARG A 152 7.84 -0.41 -2.51
CA ARG A 152 7.65 -0.89 -1.15
C ARG A 152 6.19 -1.29 -0.89
N LEU A 153 5.23 -0.44 -1.26
CA LEU A 153 3.80 -0.70 -1.08
C LEU A 153 3.33 -1.89 -1.90
N ARG A 154 3.82 -2.05 -3.11
CA ARG A 154 3.54 -3.25 -3.92
C ARG A 154 4.09 -4.52 -3.28
N ALA A 155 5.28 -4.46 -2.69
CA ALA A 155 5.85 -5.58 -1.95
C ALA A 155 4.99 -5.91 -0.72
N LEU A 156 4.56 -4.88 0.02
CA LEU A 156 3.66 -5.03 1.16
C LEU A 156 2.32 -5.66 0.76
N ALA A 157 1.72 -5.24 -0.38
CA ALA A 157 0.48 -5.84 -0.86
C ALA A 157 0.58 -7.33 -1.11
N ARG A 158 1.71 -7.74 -1.70
CA ARG A 158 1.95 -9.17 -1.92
C ARG A 158 2.11 -9.91 -0.60
N ALA A 159 2.86 -9.36 0.34
CA ALA A 159 3.08 -9.96 1.65
C ALA A 159 1.79 -10.11 2.47
N VAL A 160 0.84 -9.17 2.34
CA VAL A 160 -0.44 -9.21 3.08
C VAL A 160 -1.56 -9.91 2.32
N SER A 161 -1.33 -10.41 1.12
CA SER A 161 -2.37 -11.10 0.32
C SER A 161 -2.96 -12.33 1.04
N TRP A 162 -2.17 -12.96 1.91
CA TRP A 162 -2.59 -14.05 2.76
C TRP A 162 -3.79 -13.69 3.66
N PHE A 163 -3.77 -12.51 4.29
CA PHE A 163 -4.88 -12.09 5.17
C PHE A 163 -6.22 -12.09 4.44
N ARG A 164 -6.21 -11.65 3.17
CA ARG A 164 -7.41 -11.68 2.33
C ARG A 164 -7.85 -13.11 2.05
N GLY A 165 -6.94 -14.03 1.77
CA GLY A 165 -7.21 -15.44 1.60
C GLY A 165 -7.82 -16.07 2.87
N ALA A 166 -7.36 -15.62 4.04
CA ALA A 166 -7.89 -16.04 5.34
C ALA A 166 -9.21 -15.34 5.75
N GLY A 167 -9.80 -14.52 4.86
CA GLY A 167 -11.10 -13.87 5.09
C GLY A 167 -11.02 -12.46 5.69
N LEU A 168 -9.82 -11.87 5.82
CA LEU A 168 -9.64 -10.51 6.34
C LEU A 168 -9.08 -9.56 5.28
N ASP A 169 -9.87 -8.56 4.84
CA ASP A 169 -9.35 -7.47 4.01
C ASP A 169 -8.81 -6.33 4.88
N LEU A 170 -7.49 -6.30 5.07
CA LEU A 170 -6.80 -5.26 5.86
C LEU A 170 -7.07 -3.83 5.35
N ALA A 171 -7.48 -3.66 4.10
CA ALA A 171 -7.79 -2.35 3.54
C ALA A 171 -9.19 -1.85 3.93
N ALA A 172 -10.09 -2.77 4.26
CA ALA A 172 -11.48 -2.48 4.63
C ALA A 172 -11.73 -2.64 6.15
N ALA A 173 -10.93 -3.49 6.81
CA ALA A 173 -11.09 -3.77 8.22
C ALA A 173 -10.69 -2.58 9.10
N SER A 174 -11.43 -2.37 10.20
CA SER A 174 -11.00 -1.49 11.27
C SER A 174 -9.85 -2.12 12.05
N GLU A 175 -9.09 -1.30 12.77
CA GLU A 175 -8.01 -1.76 13.66
C GLU A 175 -8.53 -2.83 14.63
N GLN A 176 -9.69 -2.62 15.24
CA GLN A 176 -10.29 -3.58 16.16
C GLN A 176 -10.62 -4.93 15.50
N GLN A 177 -11.15 -4.91 14.28
CA GLN A 177 -11.44 -6.15 13.52
C GLN A 177 -10.16 -6.94 13.22
N VAL A 178 -9.06 -6.27 12.92
CA VAL A 178 -7.75 -6.91 12.69
C VAL A 178 -7.25 -7.58 13.97
N ILE A 179 -7.35 -6.86 15.10
CA ILE A 179 -6.97 -7.36 16.42
C ILE A 179 -7.78 -8.60 16.78
N ASP A 180 -9.11 -8.51 16.67
CA ASP A 180 -10.02 -9.59 17.04
C ASP A 180 -9.82 -10.82 16.15
N PHE A 181 -9.58 -10.63 14.85
CA PHE A 181 -9.26 -11.71 13.93
C PHE A 181 -8.01 -12.48 14.37
N VAL A 182 -6.92 -11.77 14.66
CA VAL A 182 -5.66 -12.41 15.08
C VAL A 182 -5.82 -13.09 16.44
N ARG A 183 -6.54 -12.47 17.39
CA ARG A 183 -6.81 -13.05 18.70
C ARG A 183 -7.62 -14.35 18.58
N THR A 184 -8.71 -14.34 17.83
CA THR A 184 -9.57 -15.51 17.64
C THR A 184 -8.81 -16.66 17.00
N ARG A 185 -7.97 -16.38 16.01
CA ARG A 185 -7.12 -17.41 15.40
C ARG A 185 -6.14 -18.02 16.40
N ARG A 186 -5.51 -17.18 17.22
CA ARG A 186 -4.57 -17.63 18.27
C ARG A 186 -5.24 -18.53 19.32
N GLU A 187 -6.47 -18.22 19.72
CA GLU A 187 -7.25 -19.02 20.66
C GLU A 187 -7.63 -20.38 20.06
N GLN A 188 -8.00 -20.42 18.78
CA GLN A 188 -8.29 -21.66 18.05
C GLN A 188 -7.07 -22.58 17.98
N THR A 189 -5.88 -22.02 17.70
CA THR A 189 -4.61 -22.76 17.65
C THR A 189 -4.21 -23.32 19.00
N GLY A 190 -4.28 -22.49 20.05
CA GLY A 190 -3.93 -22.91 21.40
C GLY A 190 -4.84 -24.00 21.97
N GLY A 191 -6.13 -24.00 21.60
CA GLY A 191 -7.09 -25.02 22.01
C GLY A 191 -6.86 -26.37 21.33
N ALA A 192 -6.48 -26.39 20.06
CA ALA A 192 -6.19 -27.61 19.31
C ALA A 192 -4.94 -28.34 19.83
N GLN A 193 -3.91 -27.59 20.23
CA GLN A 193 -2.68 -28.17 20.81
C GLN A 193 -2.92 -28.85 22.19
N GLN A 194 -3.83 -28.30 23.00
CA GLN A 194 -4.17 -28.93 24.28
C GLN A 194 -4.99 -30.22 24.13
N GLN A 195 -5.82 -30.31 23.10
CA GLN A 195 -6.59 -31.54 22.80
C GLN A 195 -5.76 -32.66 22.15
N ALA A 196 -4.68 -32.32 21.45
CA ALA A 196 -3.78 -33.31 20.83
C ALA A 196 -2.72 -33.87 21.80
N ALA A 197 -2.55 -33.25 22.97
CA ALA A 197 -1.57 -33.65 23.99
C ALA A 197 -2.19 -34.46 25.17
N GLY A 198 -3.49 -34.72 25.16
CA GLY A 198 -4.23 -35.51 26.16
C GLY A 198 -4.81 -36.77 25.55
#